data_c030b8edd85e206a56dc2c9228ad545d
#
_entry.id   c030b8edd85e206a56dc2c9228ad545d
#
_cell.length_a   1.000
_cell.length_b   1.000
_cell.length_c   1.000
_cell.angle_alpha   90.00
_cell.angle_beta   90.00
_cell.angle_gamma   90.00
#
_symmetry.space_group_name_H-M   'P 1'
#
loop_
_entity.id
_entity.type
_entity.pdbx_description
1 polymer ?
#
loop_
_entity_poly.entity_id
_entity_poly.type
_entity_poly.pdbx_seq_one_letter_code
_entity_poly.pdbx_strand_id
1 'polypeptide(L)'
;MIKKKQKNREKFWFSSCLFVPLQRKLLKMMMMRKFFFLIALFATTLQMGAQTFDDLPTPGGEEKVIDNTPDSIAKALMNRPAPGSTRKGTNPVLFLIGNSTMRNGTMGNGNNGQWGWGYFASDFFDGRKISVENQALGGMSTRNFYTDLWPAVRQALKPGDWVIVSIGHNDHADFFDAKRARGVIDGVAEDTLITGFNLRKQVNDTVYSYGHYLRCYIREIREAGANAILMSLMPRDAYDDRGLIIRKPQTQWAAYVAATEGVPFVDLNEISGSKLDSYSLWKKKYHFYGDKIHTSAFGARLNARSAAEGIYYSNHPQLKPLQELMVNVQWSMVNVDRSSGRPVVFICGDSTVKNDDKADHTGMWGWGSLAKTVFDTTKITVCNQAIPGRSTRKFLNDGRWERVYNSLQPGDFVLLQFGHNDIGNLTDKKARAVIASAEDTCHVYQIEDDGRYELIYSFGWYLKKFIDDVREKGATPILLSLTPRNEWPNGRIERRDDSYGRWYREVIAETGVDFVDIHNISADFLDKKFAGKDPEKCKQKAAVYFNHDHTHTSYKGAQMNAQSLAKGLRQSHHPLAGFLK
;
A
#
# COMPACT_ATOMS: atom_id res chain seq x y z
N MET A 1 18.08 -89.09 30.47
CA MET A 1 17.63 -87.75 30.84
C MET A 1 18.43 -86.61 30.13
N ILE A 2 19.54 -86.91 29.48
CA ILE A 2 20.43 -85.84 28.88
C ILE A 2 20.06 -85.50 27.46
N LYS A 3 19.45 -86.40 26.69
CA LYS A 3 19.03 -86.08 25.25
C LYS A 3 17.78 -85.24 25.10
N LYS A 4 16.93 -85.09 26.13
CA LYS A 4 15.72 -84.21 26.04
C LYS A 4 15.97 -82.73 26.31
N LYS A 5 17.06 -82.36 26.95
CA LYS A 5 17.45 -80.99 27.24
C LYS A 5 18.16 -80.30 26.06
N GLN A 6 18.81 -81.07 25.19
CA GLN A 6 19.50 -80.53 24.02
C GLN A 6 18.54 -80.17 22.89
N LYS A 7 17.45 -80.93 22.71
CA LYS A 7 16.45 -80.62 21.65
C LYS A 7 15.62 -79.35 21.91
N ASN A 8 15.45 -78.97 23.18
CA ASN A 8 14.75 -77.75 23.54
C ASN A 8 15.64 -76.47 23.43
N ARG A 9 16.97 -76.60 23.50
CA ARG A 9 17.91 -75.51 23.31
C ARG A 9 18.02 -75.08 21.82
N GLU A 10 18.01 -76.05 20.92
CA GLU A 10 18.04 -75.76 19.46
C GLU A 10 16.76 -75.14 18.94
N LYS A 11 15.59 -75.50 19.52
CA LYS A 11 14.33 -74.85 19.15
C LYS A 11 14.23 -73.35 19.61
N PHE A 12 14.89 -73.05 20.73
CA PHE A 12 14.91 -71.65 21.24
C PHE A 12 15.89 -70.74 20.46
N TRP A 13 16.97 -71.34 19.94
CA TRP A 13 17.93 -70.60 19.10
C TRP A 13 17.39 -70.31 17.68
N PHE A 14 16.63 -71.20 17.11
CA PHE A 14 16.02 -71.02 15.80
C PHE A 14 14.89 -69.97 15.81
N SER A 15 14.19 -69.80 16.93
CA SER A 15 13.16 -68.79 17.10
C SER A 15 13.73 -67.37 17.26
N SER A 16 14.88 -67.21 17.91
CA SER A 16 15.49 -65.89 18.12
C SER A 16 16.25 -65.37 16.89
N CYS A 17 16.75 -66.25 16.01
CA CYS A 17 17.42 -65.83 14.78
C CYS A 17 16.44 -65.32 13.66
N LEU A 18 15.17 -65.71 13.70
CA LEU A 18 14.15 -65.26 12.76
C LEU A 18 13.48 -63.93 13.19
N PHE A 19 13.48 -63.61 14.46
CA PHE A 19 12.85 -62.40 14.98
C PHE A 19 13.69 -61.12 14.78
N VAL A 20 15.02 -61.23 14.82
CA VAL A 20 15.92 -60.08 14.67
C VAL A 20 15.91 -59.46 13.24
N PRO A 21 15.88 -60.24 12.15
CA PRO A 21 15.74 -59.68 10.81
C PRO A 21 14.39 -59.03 10.55
N LEU A 22 13.30 -59.57 11.14
CA LEU A 22 11.94 -59.03 10.97
C LEU A 22 11.76 -57.72 11.73
N GLN A 23 12.29 -57.59 12.94
CA GLN A 23 12.29 -56.34 13.69
C GLN A 23 13.13 -55.26 13.00
N ARG A 24 14.31 -55.60 12.45
CA ARG A 24 15.14 -54.69 11.68
C ARG A 24 14.44 -54.24 10.38
N LYS A 25 13.70 -55.15 9.73
CA LYS A 25 12.93 -54.82 8.53
C LYS A 25 11.72 -53.92 8.84
N LEU A 26 11.00 -54.21 9.95
CA LEU A 26 9.92 -53.36 10.45
C LEU A 26 10.42 -51.97 10.90
N LEU A 27 11.54 -51.93 11.61
CA LEU A 27 12.15 -50.67 12.05
C LEU A 27 12.64 -49.82 10.86
N LYS A 28 13.25 -50.47 9.84
CA LYS A 28 13.61 -49.81 8.58
C LYS A 28 12.38 -49.31 7.81
N MET A 29 11.31 -50.11 7.75
CA MET A 29 10.04 -49.65 7.12
C MET A 29 9.39 -48.53 7.90
N MET A 30 9.41 -48.54 9.23
CA MET A 30 8.89 -47.43 10.04
C MET A 30 9.77 -46.19 9.93
N MET A 31 11.09 -46.32 9.87
CA MET A 31 12.01 -45.20 9.62
C MET A 31 11.84 -44.64 8.20
N MET A 32 11.71 -45.52 7.18
CA MET A 32 11.40 -45.06 5.81
C MET A 32 10.03 -44.40 5.74
N ARG A 33 8.98 -44.90 6.37
CA ARG A 33 7.68 -44.24 6.43
C ARG A 33 7.74 -42.89 7.14
N LYS A 34 8.48 -42.77 8.24
CA LYS A 34 8.72 -41.47 8.91
C LYS A 34 9.55 -40.54 8.04
N PHE A 35 10.53 -41.04 7.30
CA PHE A 35 11.35 -40.27 6.38
C PHE A 35 10.54 -39.79 5.14
N PHE A 36 9.71 -40.67 4.58
CA PHE A 36 8.76 -40.27 3.52
C PHE A 36 7.67 -39.34 4.03
N PHE A 37 7.22 -39.49 5.27
CA PHE A 37 6.27 -38.53 5.88
C PHE A 37 6.92 -37.16 6.16
N LEU A 38 8.19 -37.16 6.60
CA LEU A 38 8.98 -35.92 6.73
C LEU A 38 9.27 -35.26 5.37
N ILE A 39 9.61 -36.06 4.34
CA ILE A 39 9.82 -35.53 2.98
C ILE A 39 8.50 -35.03 2.40
N ALA A 40 7.38 -35.72 2.61
CA ALA A 40 6.06 -35.23 2.20
C ALA A 40 5.63 -33.99 2.99
N LEU A 41 5.92 -33.92 4.29
CA LEU A 41 5.70 -32.68 5.08
C LEU A 41 6.63 -31.54 4.66
N PHE A 42 7.89 -31.85 4.32
CA PHE A 42 8.83 -30.84 3.77
C PHE A 42 8.48 -30.46 2.34
N ALA A 43 7.96 -31.37 1.52
CA ALA A 43 7.47 -31.07 0.17
C ALA A 43 6.16 -30.26 0.22
N THR A 44 5.27 -30.52 1.18
CA THR A 44 4.06 -29.69 1.40
C THR A 44 4.40 -28.34 2.01
N THR A 45 5.40 -28.25 2.90
CA THR A 45 5.88 -26.96 3.42
C THR A 45 6.69 -26.17 2.39
N LEU A 46 7.38 -26.84 1.44
CA LEU A 46 8.04 -26.17 0.29
C LEU A 46 7.04 -25.79 -0.80
N GLN A 47 5.88 -26.48 -0.91
CA GLN A 47 4.79 -26.04 -1.78
C GLN A 47 3.95 -24.91 -1.18
N MET A 48 3.97 -24.70 0.14
CA MET A 48 3.38 -23.52 0.77
C MET A 48 4.29 -22.27 0.69
N GLY A 49 5.48 -22.38 0.10
CA GLY A 49 6.50 -21.32 0.16
C GLY A 49 6.77 -20.53 -1.10
N ALA A 50 6.13 -20.84 -2.21
CA ALA A 50 6.23 -20.02 -3.41
C ALA A 50 4.80 -19.63 -3.85
N GLN A 51 4.18 -18.71 -3.12
CA GLN A 51 3.14 -17.91 -3.74
C GLN A 51 3.76 -17.29 -4.97
N THR A 52 3.33 -17.75 -6.15
CA THR A 52 3.73 -17.08 -7.37
C THR A 52 3.14 -15.67 -7.35
N PHE A 53 3.75 -14.75 -8.07
CA PHE A 53 3.26 -13.38 -8.13
C PHE A 53 1.78 -13.31 -8.55
N ASP A 54 1.33 -14.28 -9.37
CA ASP A 54 -0.05 -14.39 -9.86
C ASP A 54 -1.04 -14.89 -8.79
N ASP A 55 -0.56 -15.52 -7.70
CA ASP A 55 -1.41 -16.03 -6.61
C ASP A 55 -1.71 -14.97 -5.52
N LEU A 56 -1.08 -13.79 -5.59
CA LEU A 56 -1.33 -12.73 -4.63
C LEU A 56 -2.66 -12.03 -4.94
N PRO A 57 -3.50 -11.77 -3.93
CA PRO A 57 -4.76 -11.06 -4.12
C PRO A 57 -4.51 -9.68 -4.72
N THR A 58 -5.28 -9.33 -5.72
CA THR A 58 -5.19 -8.04 -6.41
C THR A 58 -6.36 -7.16 -6.01
N PRO A 59 -6.11 -5.91 -5.62
CA PRO A 59 -7.19 -5.00 -5.27
C PRO A 59 -8.22 -4.87 -6.38
N GLY A 60 -9.48 -5.16 -6.08
CA GLY A 60 -10.61 -4.99 -7.00
C GLY A 60 -10.73 -6.01 -8.13
N GLY A 61 -9.96 -7.13 -8.09
CA GLY A 61 -9.76 -8.02 -9.23
C GLY A 61 -11.00 -8.76 -9.78
N GLU A 62 -11.89 -9.22 -8.95
CA GLU A 62 -12.94 -10.16 -9.42
C GLU A 62 -14.33 -9.54 -9.62
N GLU A 63 -14.66 -8.44 -8.98
CA GLU A 63 -16.05 -7.93 -8.94
C GLU A 63 -16.37 -6.84 -9.95
N LYS A 64 -15.39 -6.37 -10.73
CA LYS A 64 -15.63 -5.20 -11.59
C LYS A 64 -15.24 -5.44 -13.04
N VAL A 65 -16.25 -5.70 -13.82
CA VAL A 65 -16.16 -5.59 -15.27
C VAL A 65 -15.85 -4.14 -15.62
N ILE A 66 -14.70 -3.91 -16.26
CA ILE A 66 -14.38 -2.60 -16.83
C ILE A 66 -15.45 -2.30 -17.87
N ASP A 67 -16.32 -1.38 -17.55
CA ASP A 67 -17.35 -0.94 -18.47
C ASP A 67 -16.73 -0.02 -19.54
N ASN A 68 -16.43 -0.62 -20.69
CA ASN A 68 -15.95 0.07 -21.90
C ASN A 68 -17.05 0.23 -22.94
N THR A 69 -18.31 0.20 -22.53
CA THR A 69 -19.42 0.45 -23.44
C THR A 69 -19.37 1.87 -23.99
N PRO A 70 -19.97 2.12 -25.17
CA PRO A 70 -20.09 3.48 -25.73
C PRO A 70 -20.69 4.48 -24.74
N ASP A 71 -21.69 4.06 -23.96
CA ASP A 71 -22.34 4.88 -22.95
C ASP A 71 -21.39 5.26 -21.79
N SER A 72 -20.57 4.32 -21.35
CA SER A 72 -19.56 4.58 -20.33
C SER A 72 -18.49 5.56 -20.82
N ILE A 73 -18.04 5.40 -22.06
CA ILE A 73 -17.10 6.33 -22.71
C ILE A 73 -17.73 7.73 -22.85
N ALA A 74 -18.99 7.80 -23.27
CA ALA A 74 -19.70 9.09 -23.39
C ALA A 74 -19.84 9.78 -22.01
N LYS A 75 -20.21 9.03 -20.96
CA LYS A 75 -20.26 9.55 -19.59
C LYS A 75 -18.88 10.00 -19.11
N ALA A 76 -17.81 9.26 -19.39
CA ALA A 76 -16.46 9.64 -19.04
C ALA A 76 -16.03 10.94 -19.75
N LEU A 77 -16.44 11.14 -20.98
CA LEU A 77 -16.24 12.38 -21.75
C LEU A 77 -16.97 13.57 -21.12
N MET A 78 -18.25 13.39 -20.74
CA MET A 78 -19.07 14.44 -20.12
C MET A 78 -18.56 14.86 -18.73
N ASN A 79 -17.99 13.91 -17.97
CA ASN A 79 -17.44 14.17 -16.63
C ASN A 79 -15.98 14.67 -16.65
N ARG A 80 -15.37 14.75 -17.82
CA ARG A 80 -14.07 15.39 -17.98
C ARG A 80 -14.25 16.91 -17.86
N PRO A 81 -13.34 17.64 -17.16
CA PRO A 81 -13.44 19.09 -17.13
C PRO A 81 -13.38 19.66 -18.55
N ALA A 82 -14.20 20.64 -18.86
CA ALA A 82 -14.06 21.37 -20.11
C ALA A 82 -12.67 22.04 -20.14
N PRO A 83 -11.94 21.97 -21.27
CA PRO A 83 -10.58 22.48 -21.32
C PRO A 83 -10.46 23.92 -20.86
N GLY A 84 -9.57 24.19 -19.90
CA GLY A 84 -9.34 25.52 -19.31
C GLY A 84 -10.35 25.94 -18.24
N SER A 85 -11.36 25.11 -17.93
CA SER A 85 -12.42 25.47 -16.97
C SER A 85 -11.94 25.54 -15.51
N THR A 86 -10.81 24.91 -15.19
CA THR A 86 -10.24 24.94 -13.83
C THR A 86 -9.40 26.19 -13.55
N ARG A 87 -9.19 27.05 -14.55
CA ARG A 87 -8.38 28.28 -14.44
C ARG A 87 -8.94 29.24 -13.40
N LYS A 88 -8.09 29.69 -12.49
CA LYS A 88 -8.41 30.68 -11.47
C LYS A 88 -7.81 32.03 -11.84
N GLY A 89 -8.65 32.95 -12.28
CA GLY A 89 -8.19 34.25 -12.73
C GLY A 89 -7.18 34.16 -13.88
N THR A 90 -6.00 34.73 -13.69
CA THR A 90 -4.90 34.72 -14.66
C THR A 90 -3.87 33.59 -14.37
N ASN A 91 -4.09 32.78 -13.38
CA ASN A 91 -3.14 31.72 -13.02
C ASN A 91 -2.97 30.73 -14.19
N PRO A 92 -1.75 30.15 -14.33
CA PRO A 92 -1.51 29.09 -15.31
C PRO A 92 -2.30 27.82 -14.98
N VAL A 93 -2.54 27.02 -16.00
CA VAL A 93 -3.09 25.67 -15.88
C VAL A 93 -2.03 24.67 -16.30
N LEU A 94 -1.90 23.61 -15.52
CA LEU A 94 -1.15 22.41 -15.88
C LEU A 94 -2.13 21.38 -16.45
N PHE A 95 -2.14 21.23 -17.77
CA PHE A 95 -2.93 20.24 -18.46
C PHE A 95 -2.22 18.88 -18.47
N LEU A 96 -2.95 17.82 -18.12
CA LEU A 96 -2.45 16.45 -18.17
C LEU A 96 -3.07 15.73 -19.37
N ILE A 97 -2.25 15.33 -20.33
CA ILE A 97 -2.64 14.62 -21.54
C ILE A 97 -2.23 13.15 -21.43
N GLY A 98 -3.20 12.25 -21.49
CA GLY A 98 -2.95 10.83 -21.27
C GLY A 98 -4.17 9.95 -21.54
N ASN A 99 -4.07 8.73 -21.08
CA ASN A 99 -5.11 7.70 -21.23
C ASN A 99 -5.65 7.22 -19.86
N SER A 100 -6.17 5.97 -19.81
CA SER A 100 -6.73 5.37 -18.59
C SER A 100 -5.75 5.32 -17.40
N THR A 101 -4.45 5.24 -17.63
CA THR A 101 -3.45 5.22 -16.56
C THR A 101 -3.31 6.57 -15.86
N MET A 102 -3.78 7.64 -16.48
CA MET A 102 -3.80 8.99 -15.92
C MET A 102 -5.22 9.40 -15.47
N ARG A 103 -6.29 8.95 -16.15
CA ARG A 103 -7.69 9.11 -15.75
C ARG A 103 -8.51 7.91 -16.20
N ASN A 104 -9.06 7.17 -15.25
CA ASN A 104 -9.85 5.98 -15.51
C ASN A 104 -11.27 6.08 -14.95
N GLY A 105 -12.16 5.22 -15.47
CA GLY A 105 -13.56 5.21 -15.09
C GLY A 105 -14.34 6.43 -15.59
N THR A 106 -15.66 6.40 -15.37
CA THR A 106 -16.55 7.47 -15.83
C THR A 106 -16.27 8.81 -15.15
N MET A 107 -15.92 8.77 -13.86
CA MET A 107 -15.69 9.96 -13.03
C MET A 107 -14.21 10.32 -12.88
N GLY A 108 -13.30 9.40 -13.16
CA GLY A 108 -11.86 9.58 -12.93
C GLY A 108 -11.44 9.58 -11.46
N ASN A 109 -12.31 9.15 -10.56
CA ASN A 109 -12.13 9.17 -9.11
C ASN A 109 -12.12 7.77 -8.47
N GLY A 110 -11.74 6.75 -9.22
CA GLY A 110 -11.71 5.35 -8.76
C GLY A 110 -13.07 4.67 -8.69
N ASN A 111 -14.12 5.22 -9.31
CA ASN A 111 -15.48 4.68 -9.26
C ASN A 111 -15.65 3.27 -9.85
N ASN A 112 -14.68 2.81 -10.63
CA ASN A 112 -14.59 1.44 -11.16
C ASN A 112 -13.48 0.60 -10.50
N GLY A 113 -12.89 1.09 -9.40
CA GLY A 113 -11.77 0.46 -8.69
C GLY A 113 -10.40 0.73 -9.28
N GLN A 114 -10.31 1.22 -10.50
CA GLN A 114 -9.07 1.59 -11.17
C GLN A 114 -8.79 3.08 -11.00
N TRP A 115 -7.56 3.42 -10.67
CA TRP A 115 -7.15 4.79 -10.40
C TRP A 115 -6.09 5.25 -11.39
N GLY A 116 -6.29 6.43 -11.95
CA GLY A 116 -5.27 7.10 -12.74
C GLY A 116 -4.44 8.06 -11.87
N TRP A 117 -3.12 8.13 -12.10
CA TRP A 117 -2.25 8.97 -11.29
C TRP A 117 -2.54 10.47 -11.40
N GLY A 118 -3.13 10.92 -12.50
CA GLY A 118 -3.52 12.30 -12.69
C GLY A 118 -4.57 12.82 -11.71
N TYR A 119 -5.32 11.92 -11.03
CA TYR A 119 -6.22 12.29 -9.94
C TYR A 119 -5.48 12.88 -8.73
N PHE A 120 -4.31 12.36 -8.42
CA PHE A 120 -3.50 12.79 -7.29
C PHE A 120 -2.44 13.84 -7.64
N ALA A 121 -2.33 14.24 -8.91
CA ALA A 121 -1.30 15.18 -9.36
C ALA A 121 -1.45 16.57 -8.70
N SER A 122 -2.69 17.02 -8.46
CA SER A 122 -2.96 18.31 -7.80
C SER A 122 -2.41 18.41 -6.38
N ASP A 123 -2.16 17.28 -5.69
CA ASP A 123 -1.61 17.27 -4.34
C ASP A 123 -0.19 17.87 -4.25
N PHE A 124 0.49 17.97 -5.39
CA PHE A 124 1.88 18.43 -5.50
C PHE A 124 2.02 19.87 -6.03
N PHE A 125 0.92 20.59 -6.20
CA PHE A 125 0.93 21.97 -6.70
C PHE A 125 0.15 22.91 -5.79
N ASP A 126 0.63 24.16 -5.65
CA ASP A 126 -0.09 25.20 -4.90
C ASP A 126 -1.33 25.65 -5.67
N GLY A 127 -2.48 25.08 -5.32
CA GLY A 127 -3.76 25.37 -5.98
C GLY A 127 -4.24 26.84 -5.92
N ARG A 128 -3.50 27.71 -5.21
CA ARG A 128 -3.71 29.17 -5.25
C ARG A 128 -2.98 29.82 -6.40
N LYS A 129 -1.92 29.18 -6.93
CA LYS A 129 -1.03 29.73 -7.96
C LYS A 129 -1.15 29.03 -9.31
N ILE A 130 -1.56 27.76 -9.33
CA ILE A 130 -1.72 26.96 -10.54
C ILE A 130 -2.89 25.99 -10.36
N SER A 131 -3.63 25.74 -11.43
CA SER A 131 -4.65 24.69 -11.47
C SER A 131 -4.10 23.47 -12.20
N VAL A 132 -4.37 22.25 -11.68
CA VAL A 132 -4.06 21.00 -12.39
C VAL A 132 -5.36 20.52 -13.04
N GLU A 133 -5.34 20.34 -14.35
CA GLU A 133 -6.50 19.92 -15.13
C GLU A 133 -6.24 18.62 -15.87
N ASN A 134 -6.88 17.53 -15.41
CA ASN A 134 -6.70 16.21 -15.98
C ASN A 134 -7.60 16.00 -17.20
N GLN A 135 -7.05 16.20 -18.39
CA GLN A 135 -7.71 16.05 -19.68
C GLN A 135 -7.62 14.63 -20.26
N ALA A 136 -6.94 13.71 -19.57
CA ALA A 136 -6.81 12.32 -20.00
C ALA A 136 -8.16 11.61 -20.11
N LEU A 137 -8.23 10.62 -20.98
CA LEU A 137 -9.41 9.77 -21.17
C LEU A 137 -9.00 8.33 -21.42
N GLY A 138 -9.70 7.38 -20.75
CA GLY A 138 -9.49 5.95 -20.93
C GLY A 138 -9.63 5.51 -22.38
N GLY A 139 -8.76 4.57 -22.80
CA GLY A 139 -8.80 3.99 -24.15
C GLY A 139 -8.13 4.80 -25.25
N MET A 140 -7.72 6.05 -25.01
CA MET A 140 -7.05 6.89 -26.00
C MET A 140 -5.63 6.41 -26.29
N SER A 141 -5.26 6.38 -27.57
CA SER A 141 -3.88 6.29 -28.06
C SER A 141 -3.32 7.69 -28.30
N THR A 142 -2.03 7.78 -28.54
CA THR A 142 -1.37 9.05 -28.89
C THR A 142 -2.03 9.72 -30.08
N ARG A 143 -2.38 8.96 -31.12
CA ARG A 143 -3.10 9.45 -32.32
C ARG A 143 -4.54 9.87 -31.99
N ASN A 144 -5.33 8.99 -31.37
CA ASN A 144 -6.75 9.30 -31.15
C ASN A 144 -6.96 10.47 -30.23
N PHE A 145 -6.12 10.63 -29.20
CA PHE A 145 -6.19 11.83 -28.37
C PHE A 145 -5.86 13.09 -29.20
N TYR A 146 -4.83 13.01 -30.04
CA TYR A 146 -4.41 14.11 -30.90
C TYR A 146 -5.52 14.54 -31.87
N THR A 147 -6.20 13.57 -32.51
CA THR A 147 -7.23 13.89 -33.52
C THR A 147 -8.58 14.25 -32.91
N ASP A 148 -8.95 13.64 -31.78
CA ASP A 148 -10.33 13.68 -31.28
C ASP A 148 -10.51 14.66 -30.09
N LEU A 149 -9.48 14.86 -29.26
CA LEU A 149 -9.60 15.62 -28.01
C LEU A 149 -8.64 16.81 -27.92
N TRP A 150 -7.47 16.69 -28.50
CA TRP A 150 -6.44 17.71 -28.45
C TRP A 150 -6.86 19.07 -29.04
N PRO A 151 -7.60 19.15 -30.15
CA PRO A 151 -8.02 20.46 -30.70
C PRO A 151 -8.72 21.36 -29.70
N ALA A 152 -9.60 20.80 -28.86
CA ALA A 152 -10.29 21.56 -27.82
C ALA A 152 -9.34 22.01 -26.69
N VAL A 153 -8.39 21.15 -26.31
CA VAL A 153 -7.36 21.50 -25.29
C VAL A 153 -6.45 22.60 -25.83
N ARG A 154 -5.96 22.45 -27.08
CA ARG A 154 -5.12 23.43 -27.75
C ARG A 154 -5.78 24.83 -27.78
N GLN A 155 -7.08 24.89 -28.12
CA GLN A 155 -7.83 26.13 -28.13
C GLN A 155 -7.93 26.81 -26.76
N ALA A 156 -7.89 26.04 -25.67
CA ALA A 156 -7.98 26.55 -24.31
C ALA A 156 -6.62 26.99 -23.72
N LEU A 157 -5.51 26.64 -24.37
CA LEU A 157 -4.17 27.02 -23.93
C LEU A 157 -3.98 28.54 -23.95
N LYS A 158 -3.25 29.01 -22.95
CA LYS A 158 -2.81 30.41 -22.85
C LYS A 158 -1.30 30.47 -22.60
N PRO A 159 -0.65 31.61 -22.98
CA PRO A 159 0.75 31.79 -22.63
C PRO A 159 1.04 31.58 -21.14
N GLY A 160 2.09 30.81 -20.85
CA GLY A 160 2.48 30.47 -19.50
C GLY A 160 1.83 29.17 -18.94
N ASP A 161 0.87 28.59 -19.66
CA ASP A 161 0.33 27.25 -19.29
C ASP A 161 1.39 26.15 -19.46
N TRP A 162 1.09 25.01 -18.86
CA TRP A 162 1.93 23.82 -18.92
C TRP A 162 1.14 22.64 -19.45
N VAL A 163 1.78 21.77 -20.22
CA VAL A 163 1.17 20.54 -20.73
C VAL A 163 2.11 19.36 -20.51
N ILE A 164 1.69 18.40 -19.70
CA ILE A 164 2.35 17.09 -19.59
C ILE A 164 1.71 16.14 -20.59
N VAL A 165 2.52 15.59 -21.49
CA VAL A 165 2.12 14.55 -22.44
C VAL A 165 2.72 13.21 -22.00
N SER A 166 1.85 12.30 -21.48
CA SER A 166 2.21 10.94 -21.07
C SER A 166 1.16 9.95 -21.59
N ILE A 167 1.30 9.56 -22.83
CA ILE A 167 0.32 8.74 -23.57
C ILE A 167 1.04 7.72 -24.45
N GLY A 168 0.45 6.53 -24.70
CA GLY A 168 1.05 5.49 -25.53
C GLY A 168 0.68 4.06 -25.14
N HIS A 169 0.08 3.81 -23.96
CA HIS A 169 -0.28 2.44 -23.55
C HIS A 169 -1.24 1.71 -24.51
N ASN A 170 -1.98 2.44 -25.33
CA ASN A 170 -2.96 1.92 -26.28
C ASN A 170 -2.48 1.95 -27.75
N ASP A 171 -1.24 2.32 -28.01
CA ASP A 171 -0.71 2.57 -29.36
C ASP A 171 -0.45 1.27 -30.13
N HIS A 172 -0.14 0.17 -29.43
CA HIS A 172 -0.04 -1.16 -30.05
C HIS A 172 -1.45 -1.73 -30.30
N ALA A 173 -2.03 -1.38 -31.43
CA ALA A 173 -3.37 -1.79 -31.84
C ALA A 173 -3.48 -1.70 -33.37
N ASP A 174 -4.58 -2.19 -33.92
CA ASP A 174 -4.86 -2.05 -35.35
C ASP A 174 -5.04 -0.58 -35.74
N PHE A 175 -4.51 -0.24 -36.91
CA PHE A 175 -4.51 1.14 -37.40
C PHE A 175 -5.90 1.59 -37.89
N PHE A 176 -6.66 0.68 -38.48
CA PHE A 176 -7.84 1.01 -39.26
C PHE A 176 -9.09 0.19 -38.92
N ASP A 177 -9.10 -0.57 -37.82
CA ASP A 177 -10.21 -1.45 -37.43
C ASP A 177 -11.53 -0.67 -37.17
N ALA A 178 -12.65 -1.39 -37.25
CA ALA A 178 -13.98 -0.83 -37.03
C ALA A 178 -14.23 -0.45 -35.54
N LYS A 179 -13.48 -1.03 -34.62
CA LYS A 179 -13.76 -0.94 -33.18
C LYS A 179 -13.12 0.25 -32.52
N ARG A 180 -11.83 0.48 -32.77
CA ARG A 180 -11.05 1.54 -32.12
C ARG A 180 -10.12 2.31 -33.05
N ALA A 181 -9.54 1.68 -34.07
CA ALA A 181 -8.63 2.29 -35.05
C ALA A 181 -7.58 3.19 -34.39
N ARG A 182 -6.90 2.67 -33.36
CA ARG A 182 -6.06 3.50 -32.47
C ARG A 182 -4.57 3.23 -32.60
N GLY A 183 -4.16 2.31 -33.46
CA GLY A 183 -2.74 1.98 -33.67
C GLY A 183 -1.92 3.19 -34.05
N VAL A 184 -0.65 3.19 -33.66
CA VAL A 184 0.39 4.17 -33.96
C VAL A 184 1.63 3.43 -34.40
N ILE A 185 2.37 3.93 -35.40
CA ILE A 185 3.59 3.31 -35.86
C ILE A 185 4.68 3.48 -34.77
N ASP A 186 5.37 2.40 -34.45
CA ASP A 186 6.47 2.40 -33.47
C ASP A 186 7.66 3.26 -33.96
N GLY A 187 8.31 3.91 -33.00
CA GLY A 187 9.55 4.65 -33.25
C GLY A 187 9.37 6.16 -33.34
N VAL A 188 10.43 6.82 -33.81
CA VAL A 188 10.59 8.27 -33.73
C VAL A 188 10.69 8.96 -35.09
N ALA A 189 10.64 8.22 -36.18
CA ALA A 189 10.75 8.77 -37.54
C ALA A 189 9.58 9.73 -37.84
N GLU A 190 9.87 10.88 -38.40
CA GLU A 190 8.89 11.93 -38.64
C GLU A 190 8.07 11.70 -39.91
N ASP A 191 8.69 11.13 -40.91
CA ASP A 191 8.17 10.91 -42.27
C ASP A 191 7.56 9.53 -42.48
N THR A 192 7.65 8.64 -41.49
CA THR A 192 7.07 7.29 -41.61
C THR A 192 5.56 7.34 -41.44
N LEU A 193 4.84 6.90 -42.45
CA LEU A 193 3.38 6.90 -42.46
C LEU A 193 2.79 5.66 -43.16
N ILE A 194 1.56 5.32 -42.77
CA ILE A 194 0.73 4.29 -43.42
C ILE A 194 -0.65 4.90 -43.70
N THR A 195 -1.13 4.74 -44.91
CA THR A 195 -2.48 5.18 -45.30
C THR A 195 -3.42 4.00 -45.44
N GLY A 196 -4.68 4.16 -45.09
CA GLY A 196 -5.70 3.16 -45.23
C GLY A 196 -7.10 3.68 -44.93
N PHE A 197 -8.11 2.87 -45.20
CA PHE A 197 -9.49 3.21 -44.91
C PHE A 197 -9.80 2.90 -43.43
N ASN A 198 -10.07 3.93 -42.66
CA ASN A 198 -10.43 3.80 -41.24
C ASN A 198 -11.88 3.35 -41.12
N LEU A 199 -12.07 2.08 -40.78
CA LEU A 199 -13.41 1.47 -40.69
C LEU A 199 -14.27 2.09 -39.57
N ARG A 200 -13.65 2.62 -38.51
CA ARG A 200 -14.37 3.30 -37.42
C ARG A 200 -14.89 4.66 -37.84
N LYS A 201 -14.05 5.46 -38.51
CA LYS A 201 -14.36 6.83 -38.90
C LYS A 201 -14.99 6.94 -40.29
N GLN A 202 -14.97 5.83 -41.06
CA GLN A 202 -15.49 5.76 -42.46
C GLN A 202 -14.80 6.80 -43.38
N VAL A 203 -13.50 6.99 -43.24
CA VAL A 203 -12.69 7.91 -44.02
C VAL A 203 -11.33 7.31 -44.37
N ASN A 204 -10.69 7.79 -45.43
CA ASN A 204 -9.27 7.55 -45.62
C ASN A 204 -8.47 8.29 -44.54
N ASP A 205 -7.58 7.62 -43.89
CA ASP A 205 -6.81 8.11 -42.75
C ASP A 205 -5.33 7.82 -42.94
N THR A 206 -4.48 8.62 -42.30
CA THR A 206 -3.03 8.50 -42.30
C THR A 206 -2.55 8.33 -40.88
N VAL A 207 -1.75 7.29 -40.65
CA VAL A 207 -1.15 6.98 -39.37
C VAL A 207 0.33 7.28 -39.45
N TYR A 208 0.83 8.03 -38.48
CA TYR A 208 2.24 8.39 -38.35
C TYR A 208 2.89 7.65 -37.18
N SER A 209 4.19 7.86 -37.02
CA SER A 209 4.95 7.31 -35.91
C SER A 209 4.56 7.97 -34.56
N TYR A 210 4.89 7.28 -33.46
CA TYR A 210 4.77 7.80 -32.11
C TYR A 210 5.51 9.16 -31.96
N GLY A 211 6.74 9.23 -32.46
CA GLY A 211 7.55 10.46 -32.41
C GLY A 211 6.96 11.62 -33.21
N HIS A 212 6.33 11.32 -34.35
CA HIS A 212 5.64 12.36 -35.14
C HIS A 212 4.54 13.04 -34.31
N TYR A 213 3.65 12.26 -33.67
CA TYR A 213 2.58 12.86 -32.83
C TYR A 213 3.14 13.63 -31.64
N LEU A 214 4.20 13.16 -30.99
CA LEU A 214 4.82 13.92 -29.90
C LEU A 214 5.36 15.27 -30.37
N ARG A 215 5.98 15.33 -31.56
CA ARG A 215 6.44 16.60 -32.15
C ARG A 215 5.26 17.53 -32.49
N CYS A 216 4.17 16.97 -32.99
CA CYS A 216 2.96 17.76 -33.22
C CYS A 216 2.43 18.42 -31.95
N TYR A 217 2.32 17.67 -30.84
CA TYR A 217 1.96 18.24 -29.55
C TYR A 217 2.93 19.36 -29.12
N ILE A 218 4.23 19.12 -29.17
CA ILE A 218 5.24 20.11 -28.75
C ILE A 218 5.13 21.39 -29.56
N ARG A 219 5.06 21.27 -30.88
CA ARG A 219 4.95 22.42 -31.79
C ARG A 219 3.72 23.25 -31.45
N GLU A 220 2.55 22.64 -31.35
CA GLU A 220 1.29 23.33 -31.11
C GLU A 220 1.16 23.92 -29.70
N ILE A 221 1.78 23.29 -28.69
CA ILE A 221 1.92 23.85 -27.35
C ILE A 221 2.76 25.12 -27.38
N ARG A 222 3.88 25.11 -28.10
CA ARG A 222 4.76 26.28 -28.26
C ARG A 222 4.09 27.40 -29.03
N GLU A 223 3.34 27.09 -30.08
CA GLU A 223 2.55 28.06 -30.84
C GLU A 223 1.52 28.81 -29.98
N ALA A 224 0.97 28.14 -28.96
CA ALA A 224 0.08 28.73 -27.97
C ALA A 224 0.81 29.53 -26.86
N GLY A 225 2.14 29.61 -26.88
CA GLY A 225 2.95 30.24 -25.83
C GLY A 225 2.98 29.44 -24.53
N ALA A 226 2.60 28.18 -24.56
CA ALA A 226 2.61 27.25 -23.41
C ALA A 226 3.89 26.43 -23.38
N ASN A 227 4.10 25.71 -22.27
CA ASN A 227 5.30 24.93 -22.00
C ASN A 227 4.99 23.42 -22.08
N ALA A 228 5.72 22.70 -22.92
CA ALA A 228 5.58 21.25 -23.08
C ALA A 228 6.51 20.49 -22.14
N ILE A 229 6.01 19.40 -21.55
CA ILE A 229 6.78 18.40 -20.81
C ILE A 229 6.43 17.03 -21.39
N LEU A 230 7.40 16.32 -21.94
CA LEU A 230 7.21 14.91 -22.25
C LEU A 230 7.49 14.05 -21.01
N MET A 231 6.63 13.09 -20.78
CA MET A 231 6.78 12.17 -19.65
C MET A 231 6.58 10.74 -20.16
N SER A 232 7.49 9.84 -19.76
CA SER A 232 7.37 8.43 -20.10
C SER A 232 6.12 7.81 -19.47
N LEU A 233 5.70 6.66 -20.00
CA LEU A 233 4.54 5.94 -19.50
C LEU A 233 4.82 5.39 -18.09
N MET A 234 3.82 5.35 -17.23
CA MET A 234 3.95 4.64 -15.96
C MET A 234 4.26 3.14 -16.18
N PRO A 235 4.88 2.43 -15.23
CA PRO A 235 5.12 1.00 -15.31
C PRO A 235 3.83 0.17 -15.45
N ARG A 236 3.94 -1.01 -16.06
CA ARG A 236 2.92 -2.05 -16.02
C ARG A 236 3.28 -3.11 -14.99
N ASP A 237 2.29 -3.90 -14.58
CA ASP A 237 2.47 -5.14 -13.80
C ASP A 237 3.08 -6.23 -14.70
N ALA A 238 4.33 -6.04 -15.08
CA ALA A 238 5.08 -6.93 -15.95
C ALA A 238 6.56 -6.94 -15.53
N TYR A 239 7.13 -8.13 -15.41
CA TYR A 239 8.43 -8.37 -14.79
C TYR A 239 9.37 -9.12 -15.74
N ASP A 240 10.63 -8.85 -15.62
CA ASP A 240 11.69 -9.65 -16.24
C ASP A 240 11.99 -10.92 -15.41
N ASP A 241 12.90 -11.76 -15.90
CA ASP A 241 13.28 -13.02 -15.24
C ASP A 241 13.89 -12.83 -13.83
N ARG A 242 14.27 -11.61 -13.47
CA ARG A 242 14.79 -11.24 -12.14
C ARG A 242 13.72 -10.68 -11.23
N GLY A 243 12.46 -10.59 -11.69
CA GLY A 243 11.35 -9.98 -10.96
C GLY A 243 11.39 -8.45 -10.94
N LEU A 244 12.12 -7.81 -11.83
CA LEU A 244 12.18 -6.37 -11.98
C LEU A 244 11.14 -5.89 -13.00
N ILE A 245 10.56 -4.72 -12.76
CA ILE A 245 9.61 -4.09 -13.68
C ILE A 245 10.24 -3.90 -15.07
N ILE A 246 9.52 -4.33 -16.10
CA ILE A 246 9.96 -4.13 -17.50
C ILE A 246 9.82 -2.66 -17.88
N ARG A 247 10.91 -2.05 -18.35
CA ARG A 247 10.93 -0.68 -18.90
C ARG A 247 10.40 -0.69 -20.33
N LYS A 248 9.57 0.29 -20.67
CA LYS A 248 8.89 0.37 -21.97
C LYS A 248 9.74 1.03 -23.05
N PRO A 249 9.75 0.51 -24.31
CA PRO A 249 10.47 1.15 -25.43
C PRO A 249 10.03 2.59 -25.70
N GLN A 250 8.75 2.91 -25.48
CA GLN A 250 8.22 4.26 -25.63
C GLN A 250 8.93 5.29 -24.75
N THR A 251 9.55 4.84 -23.64
CA THR A 251 10.38 5.71 -22.78
C THR A 251 11.55 6.29 -23.57
N GLN A 252 12.27 5.43 -24.30
CA GLN A 252 13.43 5.85 -25.10
C GLN A 252 13.01 6.75 -26.27
N TRP A 253 11.88 6.45 -26.90
CA TRP A 253 11.35 7.27 -27.99
C TRP A 253 10.92 8.67 -27.50
N ALA A 254 10.21 8.75 -26.37
CA ALA A 254 9.83 10.02 -25.77
C ALA A 254 11.06 10.84 -25.33
N ALA A 255 12.07 10.19 -24.72
CA ALA A 255 13.32 10.83 -24.34
C ALA A 255 14.08 11.38 -25.56
N TYR A 256 14.15 10.60 -26.65
CA TYR A 256 14.77 11.04 -27.90
C TYR A 256 14.08 12.28 -28.47
N VAL A 257 12.73 12.25 -28.57
CA VAL A 257 11.96 13.39 -29.09
C VAL A 257 12.14 14.61 -28.17
N ALA A 258 12.09 14.43 -26.84
CA ALA A 258 12.29 15.54 -25.91
C ALA A 258 13.67 16.20 -26.09
N ALA A 259 14.72 15.39 -26.24
CA ALA A 259 16.09 15.87 -26.43
C ALA A 259 16.25 16.60 -27.77
N THR A 260 15.70 16.07 -28.87
CA THR A 260 15.80 16.68 -30.20
C THR A 260 14.96 17.95 -30.33
N GLU A 261 13.83 18.01 -29.63
CA GLU A 261 12.96 19.18 -29.61
C GLU A 261 13.34 20.18 -28.50
N GLY A 262 14.30 19.87 -27.63
CA GLY A 262 14.73 20.75 -26.54
C GLY A 262 13.60 21.09 -25.55
N VAL A 263 12.81 20.07 -25.15
CA VAL A 263 11.80 20.16 -24.09
C VAL A 263 12.16 19.27 -22.91
N PRO A 264 11.67 19.60 -21.71
CA PRO A 264 11.86 18.74 -20.54
C PRO A 264 11.33 17.33 -20.76
N PHE A 265 12.11 16.33 -20.28
CA PHE A 265 11.70 14.94 -20.19
C PHE A 265 11.67 14.48 -18.74
N VAL A 266 10.62 13.80 -18.34
CA VAL A 266 10.48 13.15 -17.03
C VAL A 266 10.32 11.65 -17.23
N ASP A 267 11.26 10.87 -16.73
CA ASP A 267 11.20 9.41 -16.82
C ASP A 267 10.37 8.81 -15.67
N LEU A 268 9.05 8.93 -15.79
CA LEU A 268 8.10 8.33 -14.85
C LEU A 268 8.26 6.80 -14.77
N ASN A 269 8.57 6.16 -15.93
CA ASN A 269 8.74 4.71 -15.99
C ASN A 269 9.90 4.23 -15.13
N GLU A 270 11.04 4.94 -15.19
CA GLU A 270 12.20 4.62 -14.36
C GLU A 270 11.98 4.97 -12.89
N ILE A 271 11.48 6.17 -12.58
CA ILE A 271 11.31 6.63 -11.20
C ILE A 271 10.32 5.73 -10.45
N SER A 272 9.15 5.44 -11.04
CA SER A 272 8.17 4.53 -10.45
C SER A 272 8.64 3.08 -10.46
N GLY A 273 9.26 2.64 -11.57
CA GLY A 273 9.77 1.28 -11.73
C GLY A 273 10.84 0.95 -10.69
N SER A 274 11.81 1.83 -10.47
CA SER A 274 12.85 1.64 -9.46
C SER A 274 12.30 1.56 -8.03
N LYS A 275 11.25 2.34 -7.71
CA LYS A 275 10.55 2.22 -6.43
C LYS A 275 9.87 0.86 -6.29
N LEU A 276 9.15 0.42 -7.33
CA LEU A 276 8.51 -0.89 -7.34
C LEU A 276 9.53 -2.03 -7.27
N ASP A 277 10.69 -1.90 -7.93
CA ASP A 277 11.75 -2.90 -7.89
C ASP A 277 12.31 -3.11 -6.48
N SER A 278 12.30 -2.07 -5.64
CA SER A 278 12.72 -2.18 -4.24
C SER A 278 11.70 -2.88 -3.33
N TYR A 279 10.47 -3.08 -3.78
CA TYR A 279 9.39 -3.66 -2.98
C TYR A 279 9.38 -5.18 -3.04
N SER A 280 8.87 -5.83 -1.98
CA SER A 280 8.53 -7.25 -1.99
C SER A 280 7.50 -7.56 -3.08
N LEU A 281 7.42 -8.82 -3.52
CA LEU A 281 6.41 -9.24 -4.51
C LEU A 281 4.99 -8.93 -4.05
N TRP A 282 4.70 -9.20 -2.77
CA TRP A 282 3.41 -8.89 -2.18
C TRP A 282 3.09 -7.40 -2.26
N LYS A 283 4.05 -6.54 -1.90
CA LYS A 283 3.89 -5.09 -1.95
C LYS A 283 3.72 -4.56 -3.37
N LYS A 284 4.45 -5.11 -4.35
CA LYS A 284 4.29 -4.76 -5.78
C LYS A 284 2.84 -4.99 -6.23
N LYS A 285 2.27 -6.14 -5.86
CA LYS A 285 0.96 -6.58 -6.34
C LYS A 285 -0.18 -5.61 -5.96
N TYR A 286 -0.21 -5.08 -4.76
CA TYR A 286 -1.30 -4.18 -4.37
C TYR A 286 -1.22 -2.76 -4.99
N HIS A 287 -0.14 -2.44 -5.73
CA HIS A 287 -0.08 -1.21 -6.51
C HIS A 287 -0.84 -1.31 -7.83
N PHE A 288 -1.18 -2.50 -8.27
CA PHE A 288 -1.92 -2.75 -9.51
C PHE A 288 -3.34 -3.25 -9.27
N TYR A 289 -4.18 -3.12 -10.30
CA TYR A 289 -5.59 -3.49 -10.22
C TYR A 289 -5.87 -4.95 -10.59
N GLY A 290 -4.94 -5.64 -11.22
CA GLY A 290 -5.07 -7.04 -11.64
C GLY A 290 -5.22 -7.29 -13.13
N ASP A 291 -5.29 -6.26 -13.94
CA ASP A 291 -5.33 -6.35 -15.40
C ASP A 291 -3.97 -6.06 -16.07
N LYS A 292 -2.90 -6.06 -15.30
CA LYS A 292 -1.51 -5.82 -15.72
C LYS A 292 -1.21 -4.40 -16.24
N ILE A 293 -2.16 -3.49 -16.22
CA ILE A 293 -1.99 -2.12 -16.75
C ILE A 293 -2.40 -1.08 -15.72
N HIS A 294 -3.61 -1.21 -15.20
CA HIS A 294 -4.20 -0.19 -14.35
C HIS A 294 -3.76 -0.32 -12.89
N THR A 295 -3.73 0.81 -12.19
CA THR A 295 -3.28 0.87 -10.82
C THR A 295 -4.45 0.92 -9.82
N SER A 296 -4.18 0.42 -8.61
CA SER A 296 -4.93 0.75 -7.41
C SER A 296 -4.70 2.21 -7.01
N ALA A 297 -5.37 2.69 -5.96
CA ALA A 297 -5.10 4.01 -5.41
C ALA A 297 -3.64 4.17 -4.94
N PHE A 298 -3.02 3.11 -4.39
CA PHE A 298 -1.60 3.12 -4.00
C PHE A 298 -0.67 3.31 -5.19
N GLY A 299 -0.87 2.53 -6.24
CA GLY A 299 -0.07 2.66 -7.46
C GLY A 299 -0.25 4.02 -8.14
N ALA A 300 -1.48 4.54 -8.16
CA ALA A 300 -1.74 5.86 -8.70
C ALA A 300 -1.07 6.97 -7.88
N ARG A 301 -1.08 6.89 -6.55
CA ARG A 301 -0.36 7.84 -5.67
C ARG A 301 1.15 7.74 -5.85
N LEU A 302 1.71 6.52 -5.94
CA LEU A 302 3.13 6.30 -6.22
C LEU A 302 3.55 6.95 -7.54
N ASN A 303 2.76 6.76 -8.60
CA ASN A 303 3.04 7.34 -9.91
C ASN A 303 2.89 8.88 -9.91
N ALA A 304 1.88 9.44 -9.23
CA ALA A 304 1.70 10.88 -9.09
C ALA A 304 2.89 11.53 -8.36
N ARG A 305 3.34 10.91 -7.25
CA ARG A 305 4.53 11.35 -6.54
C ARG A 305 5.78 11.24 -7.41
N SER A 306 5.96 10.13 -8.12
CA SER A 306 7.12 9.94 -9.01
C SER A 306 7.16 10.95 -10.14
N ALA A 307 6.00 11.30 -10.71
CA ALA A 307 5.88 12.37 -11.70
C ALA A 307 6.28 13.73 -11.10
N ALA A 308 5.77 14.04 -9.90
CA ALA A 308 6.12 15.27 -9.19
C ALA A 308 7.61 15.34 -8.84
N GLU A 309 8.21 14.26 -8.34
CA GLU A 309 9.64 14.18 -8.03
C GLU A 309 10.49 14.36 -9.29
N GLY A 310 10.10 13.74 -10.40
CA GLY A 310 10.78 13.88 -11.68
C GLY A 310 10.79 15.31 -12.20
N ILE A 311 9.72 16.06 -11.97
CA ILE A 311 9.67 17.50 -12.28
C ILE A 311 10.53 18.29 -11.29
N TYR A 312 10.31 18.08 -9.99
CA TYR A 312 10.90 18.90 -8.92
C TYR A 312 12.43 18.78 -8.84
N TYR A 313 12.97 17.57 -8.99
CA TYR A 313 14.42 17.32 -8.94
C TYR A 313 15.12 17.41 -10.29
N SER A 314 14.39 17.74 -11.35
CA SER A 314 14.98 17.95 -12.67
C SER A 314 15.84 19.21 -12.71
N ASN A 315 17.02 19.11 -13.32
CA ASN A 315 17.90 20.24 -13.58
C ASN A 315 17.56 21.00 -14.88
N HIS A 316 16.48 20.60 -15.59
CA HIS A 316 16.11 21.24 -16.84
C HIS A 316 15.65 22.69 -16.60
N PRO A 317 16.30 23.70 -17.22
CA PRO A 317 16.08 25.12 -16.88
C PRO A 317 14.65 25.58 -17.12
N GLN A 318 13.97 25.02 -18.13
CA GLN A 318 12.56 25.35 -18.40
C GLN A 318 11.60 24.92 -17.30
N LEU A 319 11.96 23.96 -16.44
CA LEU A 319 11.08 23.50 -15.34
C LEU A 319 11.13 24.40 -14.11
N LYS A 320 12.13 25.27 -14.00
CA LYS A 320 12.33 26.09 -12.80
C LYS A 320 11.09 26.92 -12.40
N PRO A 321 10.38 27.60 -13.31
CA PRO A 321 9.15 28.32 -12.94
C PRO A 321 8.04 27.39 -12.45
N LEU A 322 7.94 26.17 -12.99
CA LEU A 322 6.94 25.19 -12.53
C LEU A 322 7.31 24.62 -11.14
N GLN A 323 8.61 24.36 -10.90
CA GLN A 323 9.10 23.88 -9.60
C GLN A 323 8.77 24.85 -8.46
N GLU A 324 8.76 26.16 -8.70
CA GLU A 324 8.40 27.19 -7.72
C GLU A 324 6.90 27.20 -7.35
N LEU A 325 6.07 26.53 -8.16
CA LEU A 325 4.64 26.36 -7.91
C LEU A 325 4.32 25.03 -7.22
N MET A 326 5.33 24.18 -6.99
CA MET A 326 5.15 22.85 -6.41
C MET A 326 5.21 22.89 -4.88
N VAL A 327 4.45 21.97 -4.29
CA VAL A 327 4.35 21.76 -2.84
C VAL A 327 4.37 20.26 -2.54
N ASN A 328 4.63 19.86 -1.31
CA ASN A 328 4.53 18.48 -0.82
C ASN A 328 5.42 17.44 -1.54
N VAL A 329 6.38 17.86 -2.35
CA VAL A 329 7.26 16.93 -3.06
C VAL A 329 8.36 16.41 -2.13
N GLN A 330 8.86 17.25 -1.22
CA GLN A 330 9.83 16.80 -0.23
C GLN A 330 9.21 15.75 0.70
N TRP A 331 9.99 14.73 1.03
CA TRP A 331 9.53 13.67 1.92
C TRP A 331 9.18 14.22 3.29
N SER A 332 7.92 14.08 3.69
CA SER A 332 7.50 14.36 5.05
C SER A 332 8.08 13.31 5.97
N MET A 333 8.94 13.71 6.90
CA MET A 333 9.55 12.85 7.90
C MET A 333 9.10 13.23 9.30
N VAL A 334 9.25 12.30 10.22
CA VAL A 334 9.13 12.60 11.65
C VAL A 334 10.39 13.32 12.09
N ASN A 335 10.24 14.42 12.82
CA ASN A 335 11.38 15.08 13.42
C ASN A 335 11.88 14.24 14.61
N VAL A 336 12.99 13.52 14.40
CA VAL A 336 13.63 12.66 15.40
C VAL A 336 15.10 13.04 15.50
N ASP A 337 15.56 13.33 16.69
CA ASP A 337 16.98 13.55 16.95
C ASP A 337 17.74 12.22 16.83
N ARG A 338 18.62 12.13 15.84
CA ARG A 338 19.51 10.99 15.58
C ARG A 338 20.98 11.30 15.82
N SER A 339 21.29 12.48 16.35
CA SER A 339 22.68 12.93 16.58
C SER A 339 23.49 11.99 17.48
N SER A 340 22.80 11.26 18.35
CA SER A 340 23.42 10.30 19.28
C SER A 340 23.71 8.92 18.68
N GLY A 341 23.28 8.63 17.43
CA GLY A 341 23.42 7.32 16.79
C GLY A 341 22.58 6.19 17.43
N ARG A 342 21.72 6.50 18.38
CA ARG A 342 20.87 5.52 19.08
C ARG A 342 19.75 5.05 18.15
N PRO A 343 19.33 3.76 18.26
CA PRO A 343 18.12 3.31 17.59
C PRO A 343 16.89 4.07 18.10
N VAL A 344 15.86 4.10 17.29
CA VAL A 344 14.59 4.73 17.63
C VAL A 344 13.51 3.65 17.78
N VAL A 345 12.70 3.75 18.83
CA VAL A 345 11.43 3.01 18.90
C VAL A 345 10.30 3.96 18.52
N PHE A 346 9.73 3.74 17.34
CA PHE A 346 8.50 4.39 16.90
C PHE A 346 7.30 3.66 17.48
N ILE A 347 6.33 4.41 17.99
CA ILE A 347 5.11 3.86 18.55
C ILE A 347 3.94 4.40 17.73
N CYS A 348 3.23 3.51 17.03
CA CYS A 348 2.11 3.85 16.17
C CYS A 348 0.81 3.24 16.75
N GLY A 349 -0.26 4.01 16.70
CA GLY A 349 -1.55 3.59 17.26
C GLY A 349 -2.56 4.74 17.36
N ASP A 350 -3.55 4.52 18.22
CA ASP A 350 -4.67 5.42 18.42
C ASP A 350 -4.64 6.17 19.78
N SER A 351 -5.82 6.58 20.28
CA SER A 351 -5.98 7.28 21.56
C SER A 351 -5.55 6.47 22.78
N THR A 352 -5.60 5.15 22.71
CA THR A 352 -5.17 4.28 23.82
C THR A 352 -3.65 4.23 23.95
N VAL A 353 -2.93 4.59 22.88
CA VAL A 353 -1.47 4.69 22.79
C VAL A 353 -1.00 6.12 23.06
N LYS A 354 -1.64 7.10 22.45
CA LYS A 354 -1.37 8.52 22.73
C LYS A 354 -2.67 9.24 22.97
N ASN A 355 -2.89 9.62 24.17
CA ASN A 355 -3.84 10.64 24.48
C ASN A 355 -3.10 11.86 25.01
N ASP A 356 -3.73 13.00 24.87
CA ASP A 356 -3.10 14.26 25.05
C ASP A 356 -2.66 14.43 26.51
N ASP A 357 -1.38 14.50 26.74
CA ASP A 357 -0.76 14.84 28.00
C ASP A 357 -0.98 16.32 28.41
N LYS A 358 -1.43 17.16 27.48
CA LYS A 358 -2.01 18.49 27.75
C LYS A 358 -3.46 18.41 28.16
N ALA A 359 -4.02 17.24 28.10
CA ALA A 359 -5.40 16.96 28.37
C ALA A 359 -5.65 16.72 29.85
N ASP A 360 -4.99 17.39 30.72
CA ASP A 360 -5.48 17.62 32.08
C ASP A 360 -6.93 18.03 32.12
N HIS A 361 -7.49 18.37 30.95
CA HIS A 361 -8.89 18.68 30.77
C HIS A 361 -9.79 17.47 30.59
N THR A 362 -9.28 16.32 30.09
CA THR A 362 -10.07 15.09 29.86
C THR A 362 -9.72 13.95 30.80
N GLY A 363 -8.55 13.98 31.41
CA GLY A 363 -8.04 12.90 32.26
C GLY A 363 -7.73 11.59 31.51
N MET A 364 -7.74 11.60 30.18
CA MET A 364 -7.44 10.45 29.34
C MET A 364 -5.95 10.33 29.07
N TRP A 365 -5.38 9.15 29.23
CA TRP A 365 -3.96 8.89 29.01
C TRP A 365 -3.74 7.66 28.14
N GLY A 366 -2.91 7.79 27.11
CA GLY A 366 -2.41 6.66 26.33
C GLY A 366 -1.09 6.14 26.90
N TRP A 367 -0.89 4.82 26.93
CA TRP A 367 0.31 4.20 27.50
C TRP A 367 1.62 4.65 26.82
N GLY A 368 1.59 4.90 25.51
CA GLY A 368 2.73 5.37 24.73
C GLY A 368 3.23 6.77 25.16
N SER A 369 2.36 7.60 25.75
CA SER A 369 2.76 8.88 26.39
C SER A 369 3.66 8.65 27.61
N LEU A 370 3.55 7.49 28.24
CA LEU A 370 4.36 7.06 29.37
C LEU A 370 5.52 6.11 28.98
N ALA A 371 5.74 5.84 27.71
CA ALA A 371 6.77 4.89 27.24
C ALA A 371 8.18 5.25 27.74
N LYS A 372 8.50 6.54 27.86
CA LYS A 372 9.78 7.01 28.44
C LYS A 372 9.99 6.63 29.90
N THR A 373 8.94 6.21 30.61
CA THR A 373 9.06 5.73 31.99
C THR A 373 9.57 4.30 32.06
N VAL A 374 9.38 3.50 31.02
CA VAL A 374 9.78 2.10 30.94
C VAL A 374 11.02 1.87 30.07
N PHE A 375 11.25 2.70 29.04
CA PHE A 375 12.47 2.64 28.23
C PHE A 375 13.62 3.48 28.82
N ASP A 376 14.82 2.96 28.72
CA ASP A 376 16.05 3.69 29.04
C ASP A 376 16.39 4.66 27.90
N THR A 377 16.03 5.92 28.09
CA THR A 377 16.23 6.97 27.07
C THR A 377 17.69 7.34 26.83
N THR A 378 18.62 6.78 27.61
CA THR A 378 20.06 6.92 27.33
C THR A 378 20.54 5.94 26.27
N LYS A 379 19.78 4.86 26.02
CA LYS A 379 20.10 3.79 25.07
C LYS A 379 19.23 3.81 23.81
N ILE A 380 18.00 4.30 23.90
CA ILE A 380 17.04 4.32 22.79
C ILE A 380 16.23 5.62 22.77
N THR A 381 15.96 6.14 21.59
CA THR A 381 15.07 7.29 21.41
C THR A 381 13.62 6.80 21.31
N VAL A 382 12.73 7.32 22.15
CA VAL A 382 11.31 7.00 22.13
C VAL A 382 10.54 8.05 21.31
N CYS A 383 9.88 7.62 20.24
CA CYS A 383 9.16 8.47 19.31
C CYS A 383 7.69 8.02 19.18
N ASN A 384 6.79 8.61 19.96
CA ASN A 384 5.37 8.29 19.91
C ASN A 384 4.67 9.06 18.78
N GLN A 385 4.28 8.37 17.72
CA GLN A 385 3.58 8.88 16.54
C GLN A 385 2.09 8.51 16.51
N ALA A 386 1.59 7.83 17.54
CA ALA A 386 0.17 7.53 17.67
C ALA A 386 -0.69 8.82 17.70
N ILE A 387 -1.90 8.73 17.21
CA ILE A 387 -2.85 9.87 17.13
C ILE A 387 -4.24 9.40 17.53
N PRO A 388 -4.94 10.13 18.42
CA PRO A 388 -6.31 9.81 18.81
C PRO A 388 -7.25 9.65 17.62
N GLY A 389 -8.16 8.67 17.69
CA GLY A 389 -9.18 8.42 16.68
C GLY A 389 -8.69 7.77 15.38
N ARG A 390 -7.43 7.33 15.29
CA ARG A 390 -6.90 6.66 14.09
C ARG A 390 -7.11 5.16 14.15
N SER A 391 -7.59 4.63 13.04
CA SER A 391 -7.54 3.22 12.67
C SER A 391 -6.29 2.96 11.83
N THR A 392 -6.01 1.71 11.49
CA THR A 392 -4.99 1.35 10.50
C THR A 392 -5.19 2.11 9.18
N ARG A 393 -6.41 2.08 8.63
CA ARG A 393 -6.82 2.79 7.41
C ARG A 393 -6.59 4.30 7.52
N LYS A 394 -7.10 4.91 8.59
CA LYS A 394 -7.00 6.37 8.76
C LYS A 394 -5.56 6.82 8.98
N PHE A 395 -4.77 6.05 9.71
CA PHE A 395 -3.35 6.35 9.93
C PHE A 395 -2.54 6.34 8.62
N LEU A 396 -2.87 5.40 7.72
CA LEU A 396 -2.29 5.34 6.38
C LEU A 396 -2.78 6.51 5.50
N ASN A 397 -4.10 6.72 5.41
CA ASN A 397 -4.70 7.70 4.50
C ASN A 397 -4.36 9.15 4.86
N ASP A 398 -4.18 9.46 6.15
CA ASP A 398 -3.77 10.78 6.62
C ASP A 398 -2.25 11.06 6.41
N GLY A 399 -1.53 10.16 5.71
CA GLY A 399 -0.08 10.28 5.48
C GLY A 399 0.78 10.12 6.74
N ARG A 400 0.19 9.67 7.87
CA ARG A 400 0.93 9.50 9.14
C ARG A 400 1.91 8.34 9.05
N TRP A 401 1.50 7.25 8.43
CA TRP A 401 2.36 6.11 8.18
C TRP A 401 3.52 6.46 7.26
N GLU A 402 3.28 7.20 6.19
CA GLU A 402 4.33 7.63 5.25
C GLU A 402 5.45 8.40 5.97
N ARG A 403 5.10 9.29 6.90
CA ARG A 403 6.10 10.02 7.69
C ARG A 403 6.97 9.10 8.53
N VAL A 404 6.36 8.11 9.19
CA VAL A 404 7.11 7.11 9.98
C VAL A 404 8.00 6.30 9.05
N TYR A 405 7.45 5.73 8.00
CA TYR A 405 8.16 4.92 7.00
C TYR A 405 9.40 5.64 6.43
N ASN A 406 9.25 6.93 6.07
CA ASN A 406 10.36 7.73 5.53
C ASN A 406 11.44 8.04 6.57
N SER A 407 11.10 7.93 7.86
CA SER A 407 12.04 8.20 8.97
C SER A 407 12.76 6.96 9.47
N LEU A 408 12.33 5.76 9.06
CA LEU A 408 12.90 4.49 9.52
C LEU A 408 14.33 4.30 8.98
N GLN A 409 15.17 3.73 9.84
CA GLN A 409 16.54 3.32 9.52
C GLN A 409 16.78 1.89 10.01
N PRO A 410 17.75 1.16 9.42
CA PRO A 410 18.14 -0.14 9.93
C PRO A 410 18.45 -0.11 11.43
N GLY A 411 17.92 -1.09 12.17
CA GLY A 411 18.07 -1.20 13.62
C GLY A 411 17.03 -0.44 14.46
N ASP A 412 16.12 0.31 13.84
CA ASP A 412 14.95 0.88 14.52
C ASP A 412 13.91 -0.19 14.88
N PHE A 413 13.02 0.16 15.79
CA PHE A 413 11.88 -0.68 16.18
C PHE A 413 10.57 0.07 15.94
N VAL A 414 9.51 -0.65 15.55
CA VAL A 414 8.17 -0.08 15.38
C VAL A 414 7.14 -0.89 16.15
N LEU A 415 6.54 -0.30 17.17
CA LEU A 415 5.43 -0.86 17.93
C LEU A 415 4.12 -0.45 17.27
N LEU A 416 3.32 -1.43 16.86
CA LEU A 416 2.05 -1.24 16.13
C LEU A 416 0.88 -1.71 17.00
N GLN A 417 -0.01 -0.78 17.40
CA GLN A 417 -1.23 -1.09 18.13
C GLN A 417 -2.43 -0.37 17.55
N PHE A 418 -3.25 -1.09 16.82
CA PHE A 418 -4.48 -0.59 16.19
C PHE A 418 -5.65 -1.56 16.41
N GLY A 419 -6.87 -1.09 16.25
CA GLY A 419 -8.09 -1.91 16.29
C GLY A 419 -9.27 -1.24 16.97
N HIS A 420 -9.08 -0.39 17.99
CA HIS A 420 -10.19 0.25 18.69
C HIS A 420 -11.07 1.14 17.78
N ASN A 421 -10.51 1.67 16.70
CA ASN A 421 -11.20 2.51 15.72
C ASN A 421 -11.41 1.81 14.36
N ASP A 422 -11.00 0.57 14.22
CA ASP A 422 -11.02 -0.16 12.95
C ASP A 422 -12.39 -0.84 12.69
N ILE A 423 -13.23 -0.95 13.71
CA ILE A 423 -14.58 -1.49 13.60
C ILE A 423 -15.61 -0.38 13.44
N GLY A 424 -16.66 -0.64 12.68
CA GLY A 424 -17.79 0.28 12.49
C GLY A 424 -18.29 0.33 11.06
N ASN A 425 -18.98 1.41 10.69
CA ASN A 425 -19.43 1.65 9.33
C ASN A 425 -18.23 2.03 8.45
N LEU A 426 -18.07 1.30 7.33
CA LEU A 426 -16.96 1.49 6.38
C LEU A 426 -17.05 2.81 5.63
N THR A 427 -18.24 3.37 5.46
CA THR A 427 -18.53 4.51 4.59
C THR A 427 -18.83 5.81 5.34
N ASP A 428 -18.92 5.76 6.67
CA ASP A 428 -19.29 6.93 7.49
C ASP A 428 -18.31 8.11 7.31
N LYS A 429 -18.75 9.29 7.74
CA LYS A 429 -17.96 10.54 7.68
C LYS A 429 -16.59 10.45 8.33
N LYS A 430 -16.40 9.54 9.31
CA LYS A 430 -15.11 9.35 9.96
C LYS A 430 -14.15 8.57 9.08
N ALA A 431 -14.65 7.78 8.12
CA ALA A 431 -13.90 6.99 7.14
C ALA A 431 -12.72 6.22 7.76
N ARG A 432 -12.98 5.51 8.88
CA ARG A 432 -11.92 4.84 9.66
C ARG A 432 -12.06 3.34 9.78
N ALA A 433 -13.29 2.80 9.68
CA ALA A 433 -13.50 1.36 9.76
C ALA A 433 -12.87 0.62 8.58
N VAL A 434 -12.49 -0.64 8.83
CA VAL A 434 -11.85 -1.54 7.86
C VAL A 434 -12.66 -2.83 7.75
N ILE A 435 -12.42 -3.64 6.72
CA ILE A 435 -13.05 -4.95 6.60
C ILE A 435 -12.56 -5.84 7.75
N ALA A 436 -13.50 -6.44 8.49
CA ALA A 436 -13.25 -7.24 9.69
C ALA A 436 -12.75 -8.64 9.33
N SER A 437 -11.51 -8.76 8.90
CA SER A 437 -10.85 -10.02 8.51
C SER A 437 -9.33 -9.91 8.65
N ALA A 438 -8.66 -11.06 8.83
CA ALA A 438 -7.20 -11.17 8.68
C ALA A 438 -6.77 -11.49 7.24
N GLU A 439 -7.69 -11.98 6.41
CA GLU A 439 -7.45 -12.32 5.01
C GLU A 439 -7.18 -11.08 4.15
N ASP A 440 -6.46 -11.24 3.04
CA ASP A 440 -6.17 -10.17 2.11
C ASP A 440 -7.38 -9.89 1.21
N THR A 441 -8.36 -9.18 1.74
CA THR A 441 -9.56 -8.78 1.02
C THR A 441 -9.67 -7.27 0.90
N CYS A 442 -10.33 -6.80 -0.16
CA CYS A 442 -10.64 -5.40 -0.35
C CYS A 442 -11.87 -5.22 -1.25
N HIS A 443 -12.59 -4.12 -1.01
CA HIS A 443 -13.73 -3.71 -1.84
C HIS A 443 -13.73 -2.20 -2.03
N VAL A 444 -14.33 -1.74 -3.13
CA VAL A 444 -14.52 -0.31 -3.38
C VAL A 444 -15.83 0.16 -2.75
N TYR A 445 -15.75 1.20 -1.96
CA TYR A 445 -16.88 1.83 -1.29
C TYR A 445 -16.98 3.31 -1.67
N GLN A 446 -18.19 3.84 -1.70
CA GLN A 446 -18.43 5.28 -1.80
C GLN A 446 -18.54 5.86 -0.40
N ILE A 447 -17.75 6.86 -0.09
CA ILE A 447 -17.71 7.50 1.23
C ILE A 447 -18.83 8.54 1.33
N GLU A 448 -19.59 8.54 2.43
CA GLU A 448 -20.78 9.38 2.64
C GLU A 448 -20.47 10.87 2.74
N ASP A 449 -19.26 11.24 3.21
CA ASP A 449 -18.91 12.63 3.49
C ASP A 449 -18.73 13.47 2.22
N ASP A 450 -18.01 12.93 1.25
CA ASP A 450 -17.61 13.65 0.03
C ASP A 450 -17.94 12.90 -1.27
N GLY A 451 -18.58 11.74 -1.15
CA GLY A 451 -18.98 10.89 -2.29
C GLY A 451 -17.80 10.26 -3.06
N ARG A 452 -16.55 10.42 -2.57
CA ARG A 452 -15.40 9.80 -3.21
C ARG A 452 -15.46 8.29 -3.10
N TYR A 453 -14.87 7.63 -4.06
CA TYR A 453 -14.67 6.18 -4.00
C TYR A 453 -13.33 5.86 -3.34
N GLU A 454 -13.35 4.88 -2.47
CA GLU A 454 -12.15 4.42 -1.75
C GLU A 454 -12.08 2.89 -1.76
N LEU A 455 -10.89 2.35 -2.03
CA LEU A 455 -10.60 0.95 -1.87
C LEU A 455 -10.26 0.68 -0.41
N ILE A 456 -11.13 -0.04 0.29
CA ILE A 456 -10.97 -0.37 1.70
C ILE A 456 -10.52 -1.81 1.81
N TYR A 457 -9.45 -2.03 2.55
CA TYR A 457 -8.86 -3.34 2.80
C TYR A 457 -9.27 -3.91 4.16
N SER A 458 -8.94 -5.18 4.37
CA SER A 458 -9.12 -5.85 5.65
C SER A 458 -8.12 -5.36 6.71
N PHE A 459 -8.45 -5.61 7.97
CA PHE A 459 -7.57 -5.31 9.11
C PHE A 459 -6.21 -5.99 8.97
N GLY A 460 -6.21 -7.29 8.61
CA GLY A 460 -4.98 -8.05 8.41
C GLY A 460 -4.12 -7.50 7.28
N TRP A 461 -4.73 -7.09 6.19
CA TRP A 461 -3.99 -6.47 5.09
C TRP A 461 -3.24 -5.21 5.52
N TYR A 462 -3.89 -4.31 6.29
CA TYR A 462 -3.21 -3.11 6.78
C TYR A 462 -2.05 -3.44 7.71
N LEU A 463 -2.22 -4.43 8.60
CA LEU A 463 -1.14 -4.86 9.49
C LEU A 463 0.03 -5.44 8.69
N LYS A 464 -0.25 -6.33 7.72
CA LYS A 464 0.78 -6.93 6.85
C LYS A 464 1.54 -5.87 6.05
N LYS A 465 0.82 -4.86 5.55
CA LYS A 465 1.45 -3.72 4.88
C LYS A 465 2.43 -2.98 5.80
N PHE A 466 2.04 -2.68 7.02
CA PHE A 466 2.93 -2.00 7.97
C PHE A 466 4.15 -2.85 8.33
N ILE A 467 3.96 -4.15 8.52
CA ILE A 467 5.04 -5.10 8.80
C ILE A 467 6.05 -5.14 7.64
N ASP A 468 5.57 -5.28 6.42
CA ASP A 468 6.40 -5.36 5.21
C ASP A 468 7.20 -4.05 5.00
N ASP A 469 6.54 -2.91 5.13
CA ASP A 469 7.16 -1.59 5.04
C ASP A 469 8.29 -1.38 6.06
N VAL A 470 8.09 -1.85 7.30
CA VAL A 470 9.12 -1.74 8.36
C VAL A 470 10.32 -2.64 8.05
N ARG A 471 10.08 -3.88 7.63
CA ARG A 471 11.13 -4.83 7.26
C ARG A 471 11.95 -4.35 6.06
N GLU A 472 11.31 -3.75 5.08
CA GLU A 472 11.98 -3.16 3.91
C GLU A 472 13.02 -2.11 4.30
N LYS A 473 12.77 -1.36 5.38
CA LYS A 473 13.70 -0.37 5.93
C LYS A 473 14.79 -0.95 6.82
N GLY A 474 14.85 -2.28 6.98
CA GLY A 474 15.78 -2.93 7.91
C GLY A 474 15.46 -2.67 9.39
N ALA A 475 14.23 -2.24 9.68
CA ALA A 475 13.72 -2.02 11.02
C ALA A 475 12.91 -3.25 11.50
N THR A 476 12.65 -3.34 12.79
CA THR A 476 11.94 -4.48 13.41
C THR A 476 10.50 -4.10 13.75
N PRO A 477 9.48 -4.69 13.09
CA PRO A 477 8.08 -4.52 13.45
C PRO A 477 7.70 -5.40 14.64
N ILE A 478 6.89 -4.87 15.54
CA ILE A 478 6.36 -5.59 16.70
C ILE A 478 4.87 -5.26 16.80
N LEU A 479 4.01 -6.27 16.66
CA LEU A 479 2.58 -6.13 16.89
C LEU A 479 2.27 -6.15 18.38
N LEU A 480 1.34 -5.31 18.79
CA LEU A 480 0.81 -5.27 20.14
C LEU A 480 -0.69 -5.54 20.10
N SER A 481 -1.18 -6.43 20.95
CA SER A 481 -2.63 -6.58 21.15
C SER A 481 -3.23 -5.30 21.74
N LEU A 482 -4.55 -5.14 21.60
CA LEU A 482 -5.28 -3.98 22.13
C LEU A 482 -5.18 -3.89 23.65
N THR A 483 -5.30 -2.69 24.19
CA THR A 483 -5.52 -2.54 25.64
C THR A 483 -6.92 -3.02 26.02
N PRO A 484 -7.13 -3.59 27.23
CA PRO A 484 -8.44 -4.01 27.68
C PRO A 484 -9.43 -2.84 27.77
N ARG A 485 -10.71 -3.12 27.60
CA ARG A 485 -11.80 -2.20 27.94
C ARG A 485 -12.34 -2.51 29.35
N ASN A 486 -12.95 -1.51 29.98
CA ASN A 486 -13.63 -1.69 31.27
C ASN A 486 -14.98 -2.41 31.09
N GLU A 487 -14.92 -3.62 30.56
CA GLU A 487 -16.08 -4.49 30.33
C GLU A 487 -15.83 -5.84 30.99
N TRP A 488 -16.83 -6.33 31.75
CA TRP A 488 -16.67 -7.45 32.67
C TRP A 488 -17.69 -8.56 32.43
N PRO A 489 -17.72 -9.19 31.23
CA PRO A 489 -18.61 -10.31 31.00
C PRO A 489 -18.33 -11.42 32.02
N ASN A 490 -19.38 -11.90 32.68
CA ASN A 490 -19.29 -12.91 33.74
C ASN A 490 -18.33 -12.56 34.90
N GLY A 491 -18.13 -11.27 35.18
CA GLY A 491 -17.29 -10.80 36.27
C GLY A 491 -15.79 -10.90 36.05
N ARG A 492 -15.35 -11.11 34.80
CA ARG A 492 -13.95 -11.07 34.35
C ARG A 492 -13.83 -10.06 33.20
N ILE A 493 -12.65 -9.49 33.05
CA ILE A 493 -12.44 -8.51 31.99
C ILE A 493 -12.49 -9.17 30.60
N GLU A 494 -13.07 -8.50 29.62
CA GLU A 494 -13.24 -8.99 28.25
C GLU A 494 -11.88 -9.28 27.60
N ARG A 495 -11.75 -10.43 26.90
CA ARG A 495 -10.50 -10.86 26.24
C ARG A 495 -10.43 -10.58 24.75
N ARG A 496 -11.56 -10.45 24.06
CA ARG A 496 -11.65 -10.23 22.60
C ARG A 496 -10.94 -11.28 21.74
N ASP A 497 -10.88 -12.51 22.22
CA ASP A 497 -10.14 -13.58 21.57
C ASP A 497 -10.74 -14.08 20.25
N ASP A 498 -12.04 -13.85 20.02
CA ASP A 498 -12.82 -14.25 18.87
C ASP A 498 -12.83 -13.22 17.71
N SER A 499 -12.28 -12.04 17.95
CA SER A 499 -12.20 -10.94 16.98
C SER A 499 -10.74 -10.51 16.75
N TYR A 500 -10.34 -9.38 17.31
CA TYR A 500 -8.98 -8.86 17.14
C TYR A 500 -7.88 -9.82 17.61
N GLY A 501 -8.09 -10.51 18.72
CA GLY A 501 -7.15 -11.52 19.20
C GLY A 501 -6.91 -12.64 18.19
N ARG A 502 -8.00 -13.09 17.51
CA ARG A 502 -7.90 -14.07 16.42
C ARG A 502 -7.16 -13.49 15.23
N TRP A 503 -7.54 -12.33 14.73
CA TRP A 503 -6.90 -11.73 13.55
C TRP A 503 -5.43 -11.42 13.76
N TYR A 504 -5.02 -10.98 14.96
CA TYR A 504 -3.60 -10.85 15.30
C TYR A 504 -2.87 -12.19 15.19
N ARG A 505 -3.44 -13.27 15.74
CA ARG A 505 -2.82 -14.62 15.67
C ARG A 505 -2.68 -15.12 14.22
N GLU A 506 -3.69 -14.88 13.39
CA GLU A 506 -3.66 -15.23 11.96
C GLU A 506 -2.56 -14.46 11.22
N VAL A 507 -2.47 -13.15 11.40
CA VAL A 507 -1.39 -12.33 10.82
C VAL A 507 -0.01 -12.74 11.33
N ILE A 508 0.14 -13.04 12.62
CA ILE A 508 1.41 -13.51 13.20
C ILE A 508 1.82 -14.86 12.59
N ALA A 509 0.88 -15.79 12.46
CA ALA A 509 1.14 -17.11 11.88
C ALA A 509 1.59 -17.00 10.42
N GLU A 510 1.03 -16.06 9.65
CA GLU A 510 1.38 -15.84 8.25
C GLU A 510 2.71 -15.11 8.08
N THR A 511 2.97 -14.09 8.91
CA THR A 511 4.10 -13.17 8.69
C THR A 511 5.32 -13.48 9.56
N GLY A 512 5.16 -14.26 10.62
CA GLY A 512 6.22 -14.48 11.62
C GLY A 512 6.68 -13.20 12.32
N VAL A 513 5.80 -12.20 12.45
CA VAL A 513 6.11 -10.93 13.11
C VAL A 513 6.17 -11.10 14.62
N ASP A 514 7.09 -10.38 15.27
CA ASP A 514 7.16 -10.34 16.73
C ASP A 514 5.87 -9.77 17.34
N PHE A 515 5.45 -10.33 18.45
CA PHE A 515 4.20 -9.98 19.09
C PHE A 515 4.34 -9.88 20.61
N VAL A 516 3.69 -8.87 21.18
CA VAL A 516 3.54 -8.72 22.63
C VAL A 516 2.06 -8.61 22.99
N ASP A 517 1.58 -9.58 23.75
CA ASP A 517 0.18 -9.62 24.21
C ASP A 517 -0.04 -8.76 25.46
N ILE A 518 -0.02 -7.44 25.27
CA ILE A 518 -0.27 -6.51 26.37
C ILE A 518 -1.72 -6.59 26.88
N HIS A 519 -2.67 -7.05 26.03
CA HIS A 519 -4.05 -7.25 26.42
C HIS A 519 -4.16 -8.23 27.57
N ASN A 520 -3.68 -9.46 27.34
CA ASN A 520 -3.80 -10.50 28.36
C ASN A 520 -2.97 -10.19 29.61
N ILE A 521 -1.79 -9.57 29.47
CA ILE A 521 -0.98 -9.16 30.61
C ILE A 521 -1.71 -8.12 31.48
N SER A 522 -2.34 -7.11 30.87
CA SER A 522 -3.11 -6.08 31.57
C SER A 522 -4.42 -6.65 32.12
N ALA A 523 -5.08 -7.50 31.36
CA ALA A 523 -6.34 -8.14 31.74
C ALA A 523 -6.14 -9.08 32.94
N ASP A 524 -5.07 -9.87 33.00
CA ASP A 524 -4.73 -10.70 34.15
C ASP A 524 -4.46 -9.88 35.40
N PHE A 525 -3.80 -8.74 35.25
CA PHE A 525 -3.60 -7.80 36.35
C PHE A 525 -4.94 -7.27 36.90
N LEU A 526 -5.86 -6.88 36.00
CA LEU A 526 -7.18 -6.36 36.38
C LEU A 526 -8.05 -7.47 36.97
N ASP A 527 -8.07 -8.67 36.37
CA ASP A 527 -8.80 -9.82 36.92
C ASP A 527 -8.31 -10.19 38.32
N LYS A 528 -7.00 -10.25 38.54
CA LYS A 528 -6.43 -10.54 39.86
C LYS A 528 -6.88 -9.56 40.93
N LYS A 529 -7.14 -8.31 40.56
CA LYS A 529 -7.57 -7.27 41.51
C LYS A 529 -9.08 -7.17 41.70
N PHE A 530 -9.87 -7.38 40.66
CA PHE A 530 -11.24 -6.93 40.60
C PHE A 530 -12.24 -7.98 40.15
N ALA A 531 -11.80 -9.14 39.60
CA ALA A 531 -12.74 -10.18 39.19
C ALA A 531 -13.65 -10.63 40.35
N GLY A 532 -14.90 -10.89 40.03
CA GLY A 532 -15.91 -11.27 41.02
C GLY A 532 -17.25 -11.67 40.39
N LYS A 533 -18.23 -12.03 41.20
CA LYS A 533 -19.54 -12.51 40.74
C LYS A 533 -20.45 -11.43 40.16
N ASP A 534 -20.21 -10.17 40.49
CA ASP A 534 -21.03 -9.04 40.10
C ASP A 534 -20.27 -8.16 39.10
N PRO A 535 -20.58 -8.22 37.79
CA PRO A 535 -19.91 -7.47 36.74
C PRO A 535 -19.87 -5.96 36.97
N GLU A 536 -20.98 -5.37 37.47
CA GLU A 536 -21.06 -3.93 37.72
C GLU A 536 -20.14 -3.49 38.86
N LYS A 537 -20.04 -4.28 39.92
CA LYS A 537 -19.06 -4.02 40.99
C LYS A 537 -17.61 -4.15 40.51
N CYS A 538 -17.33 -5.12 39.64
CA CYS A 538 -16.00 -5.24 39.02
C CYS A 538 -15.68 -3.97 38.24
N LYS A 539 -16.58 -3.53 37.36
CA LYS A 539 -16.46 -2.33 36.54
C LYS A 539 -16.25 -1.07 37.37
N GLN A 540 -17.06 -0.87 38.43
CA GLN A 540 -16.92 0.26 39.34
C GLN A 540 -15.55 0.29 40.04
N LYS A 541 -15.12 -0.83 40.57
CA LYS A 541 -13.81 -0.95 41.24
C LYS A 541 -12.63 -0.71 40.32
N ALA A 542 -12.73 -1.20 39.06
CA ALA A 542 -11.71 -1.02 38.06
C ALA A 542 -11.67 0.38 37.43
N ALA A 543 -12.71 1.21 37.65
CA ALA A 543 -12.84 2.56 37.09
C ALA A 543 -11.62 3.46 37.39
N VAL A 544 -10.88 3.20 38.45
CA VAL A 544 -9.65 3.92 38.78
C VAL A 544 -8.55 3.78 37.71
N TYR A 545 -8.61 2.73 36.85
CA TYR A 545 -7.69 2.50 35.73
C TYR A 545 -8.25 3.02 34.39
N PHE A 546 -9.51 3.40 34.36
CA PHE A 546 -10.19 3.92 33.18
C PHE A 546 -10.63 5.35 33.41
N ASN A 547 -11.00 6.03 32.33
CA ASN A 547 -11.54 7.37 32.41
C ASN A 547 -13.10 7.33 32.34
N HIS A 548 -13.72 8.34 31.78
CA HIS A 548 -15.16 8.47 31.72
C HIS A 548 -15.88 7.45 30.82
N ASP A 549 -15.15 6.73 30.00
CA ASP A 549 -15.68 5.67 29.14
C ASP A 549 -15.02 4.31 29.41
N HIS A 550 -15.50 3.28 28.73
CA HIS A 550 -14.99 1.92 28.89
C HIS A 550 -13.65 1.65 28.14
N THR A 551 -13.18 2.56 27.28
CA THR A 551 -12.05 2.33 26.38
C THR A 551 -10.77 3.06 26.83
N HIS A 552 -10.91 4.34 27.18
CA HIS A 552 -9.76 5.18 27.50
C HIS A 552 -9.31 4.99 28.95
N THR A 553 -8.01 4.98 29.13
CA THR A 553 -7.41 4.80 30.46
C THR A 553 -7.16 6.12 31.17
N SER A 554 -7.21 6.09 32.51
CA SER A 554 -6.64 7.11 33.37
C SER A 554 -5.11 7.07 33.32
N TYR A 555 -4.41 8.01 33.94
CA TYR A 555 -2.97 7.97 34.11
C TYR A 555 -2.49 6.62 34.69
N LYS A 556 -3.18 6.13 35.71
CA LYS A 556 -2.89 4.85 36.36
C LYS A 556 -3.09 3.65 35.43
N GLY A 557 -4.10 3.68 34.58
CA GLY A 557 -4.34 2.66 33.56
C GLY A 557 -3.28 2.70 32.46
N ALA A 558 -2.91 3.88 31.99
CA ALA A 558 -1.84 4.05 31.03
C ALA A 558 -0.49 3.55 31.57
N GLN A 559 -0.19 3.83 32.85
CA GLN A 559 1.00 3.32 33.53
C GLN A 559 0.99 1.77 33.61
N MET A 560 -0.15 1.18 33.95
CA MET A 560 -0.33 -0.28 33.97
C MET A 560 -0.04 -0.88 32.58
N ASN A 561 -0.60 -0.31 31.51
CA ASN A 561 -0.38 -0.81 30.15
C ASN A 561 1.09 -0.63 29.70
N ALA A 562 1.76 0.46 30.05
CA ALA A 562 3.18 0.65 29.79
C ALA A 562 4.06 -0.40 30.50
N GLN A 563 3.71 -0.73 31.76
CA GLN A 563 4.37 -1.81 32.50
C GLN A 563 4.08 -3.18 31.91
N SER A 564 2.86 -3.41 31.38
CA SER A 564 2.49 -4.65 30.68
C SER A 564 3.30 -4.83 29.40
N LEU A 565 3.56 -3.78 28.64
CA LEU A 565 4.49 -3.82 27.50
C LEU A 565 5.90 -4.25 27.95
N ALA A 566 6.46 -3.59 28.96
CA ALA A 566 7.79 -3.92 29.46
C ALA A 566 7.87 -5.38 29.96
N LYS A 567 6.83 -5.84 30.66
CA LYS A 567 6.74 -7.24 31.11
C LYS A 567 6.68 -8.20 29.93
N GLY A 568 5.86 -7.91 28.92
CA GLY A 568 5.72 -8.76 27.73
C GLY A 568 7.02 -8.85 26.93
N LEU A 569 7.72 -7.75 26.73
CA LEU A 569 9.02 -7.72 26.05
C LEU A 569 10.07 -8.57 26.79
N ARG A 570 10.08 -8.54 28.13
CA ARG A 570 10.98 -9.39 28.93
C ARG A 570 10.60 -10.88 28.85
N GLN A 571 9.31 -11.19 28.89
CA GLN A 571 8.80 -12.57 28.81
C GLN A 571 9.08 -13.22 27.46
N SER A 572 9.01 -12.46 26.37
CA SER A 572 9.33 -12.93 25.02
C SER A 572 10.83 -12.93 24.69
N HIS A 573 11.68 -12.49 25.63
CA HIS A 573 13.13 -12.31 25.39
C HIS A 573 13.45 -11.46 24.14
N HIS A 574 12.55 -10.53 23.81
CA HIS A 574 12.70 -9.71 22.62
C HIS A 574 13.91 -8.76 22.74
N PRO A 575 14.72 -8.55 21.66
CA PRO A 575 15.90 -7.66 21.70
C PRO A 575 15.61 -6.26 22.24
N LEU A 576 14.41 -5.73 21.98
CA LEU A 576 13.97 -4.44 22.51
C LEU A 576 13.92 -4.40 24.06
N ALA A 577 13.84 -5.57 24.73
CA ALA A 577 13.88 -5.64 26.19
C ALA A 577 15.23 -5.16 26.78
N GLY A 578 16.33 -5.23 26.02
CA GLY A 578 17.64 -4.71 26.43
C GLY A 578 17.69 -3.19 26.58
N PHE A 579 16.68 -2.48 26.07
CA PHE A 579 16.52 -1.03 26.19
C PHE A 579 15.52 -0.61 27.29
N LEU A 580 15.01 -1.54 28.09
CA LEU A 580 14.16 -1.24 29.24
C LEU A 580 15.01 -0.79 30.44
N LYS A 581 14.39 0.00 31.31
CA LYS A 581 14.94 0.38 32.62
C LYS A 581 14.98 -0.78 33.60
#